data_62fa37aa5d76ed50510388449d50e891
#
_entry.id   62fa37aa5d76ed50510388449d50e891
#
_cell.length_a   1.000
_cell.length_b   1.000
_cell.length_c   1.000
_cell.angle_alpha   90.00
_cell.angle_beta   90.00
_cell.angle_gamma   90.00
#
_symmetry.space_group_name_H-M   'P 1'
#
loop_
_entity.id
_entity.type
_entity.pdbx_description
1 polymer ?
#
loop_
_entity_poly.entity_id
_entity_poly.type
_entity_poly.pdbx_seq_one_letter_code
_entity_poly.pdbx_strand_id
1 'polypeptide(L)'
;MKPFNLKTYLENPTRKIVTRDGYPVRIICTDANVLYKDFSKNPNEYNLYSIVALVKKHLKDCNKDRDVVLSYTNDGLACAGKISGDDLFFETVKVSGWVNIYTSKMSGEATTGSICKTKEEALSLIDGRDNYLDTIYIEWEE
;
A
#
# COMPACT_ATOMS: atom_id res chain seq x y z
N MET A 1 -3.00 -0.88 3.62
CA MET A 1 -1.77 -0.07 3.32
C MET A 1 -0.54 -0.94 3.48
N LYS A 2 0.34 -0.97 2.49
CA LYS A 2 1.61 -1.72 2.54
C LYS A 2 2.75 -0.78 2.97
N PRO A 3 3.69 -1.19 3.85
CA PRO A 3 4.83 -0.36 4.23
C PRO A 3 5.61 0.12 3.01
N PHE A 4 6.08 1.36 3.06
CA PHE A 4 6.91 1.92 2.00
C PHE A 4 8.31 1.29 2.02
N ASN A 5 8.88 1.13 0.83
CA ASN A 5 10.28 0.78 0.63
C ASN A 5 10.79 1.49 -0.63
N LEU A 6 11.92 2.16 -0.53
CA LEU A 6 12.46 2.98 -1.62
C LEU A 6 12.75 2.15 -2.88
N LYS A 7 13.30 0.93 -2.74
CA LYS A 7 13.57 0.06 -3.90
C LYS A 7 12.29 -0.26 -4.66
N THR A 8 11.24 -0.66 -3.95
CA THR A 8 9.92 -0.95 -4.54
C THR A 8 9.30 0.29 -5.20
N TYR A 9 9.51 1.47 -4.63
CA TYR A 9 9.05 2.72 -5.24
C TYR A 9 9.78 3.02 -6.54
N LEU A 10 11.11 2.86 -6.58
CA LEU A 10 11.92 3.11 -7.79
C LEU A 10 11.57 2.14 -8.94
N GLU A 11 11.14 0.91 -8.63
CA GLU A 11 10.66 -0.06 -9.62
C GLU A 11 9.29 0.35 -10.22
N ASN A 12 8.46 1.06 -9.46
CA ASN A 12 7.16 1.57 -9.92
C ASN A 12 6.83 2.93 -9.26
N PRO A 13 7.38 4.04 -9.78
CA PRO A 13 7.21 5.37 -9.19
C PRO A 13 5.81 5.98 -9.38
N THR A 14 4.95 5.32 -10.13
CA THR A 14 3.55 5.76 -10.33
C THR A 14 2.61 5.33 -9.19
N ARG A 15 3.07 4.45 -8.29
CA ARG A 15 2.28 4.03 -7.13
C ARG A 15 1.98 5.22 -6.24
N LYS A 16 0.73 5.30 -5.83
CA LYS A 16 0.31 6.32 -4.88
C LYS A 16 0.89 6.05 -3.51
N ILE A 17 1.36 7.11 -2.88
CA ILE A 17 1.93 7.10 -1.55
C ILE A 17 1.05 7.93 -0.63
N VAL A 18 0.87 7.45 0.57
CA VAL A 18 0.15 8.13 1.65
C VAL A 18 0.96 8.03 2.94
N THR A 19 0.71 8.94 3.87
CA THR A 19 1.20 8.76 5.24
C THR A 19 0.36 7.71 5.98
N ARG A 20 0.82 7.26 7.16
CA ARG A 20 0.04 6.41 8.06
C ARG A 20 -1.33 7.00 8.38
N ASP A 21 -1.41 8.32 8.54
CA ASP A 21 -2.66 9.04 8.81
C ASP A 21 -3.51 9.28 7.54
N GLY A 22 -3.07 8.77 6.38
CA GLY A 22 -3.82 8.82 5.11
C GLY A 22 -3.62 10.10 4.31
N TYR A 23 -2.66 10.97 4.65
CA TYR A 23 -2.38 12.17 3.87
C TYR A 23 -1.66 11.82 2.56
N PRO A 24 -2.08 12.40 1.41
CA PRO A 24 -1.40 12.21 0.14
C PRO A 24 0.05 12.72 0.18
N VAL A 25 0.94 11.97 -0.45
CA VAL A 25 2.37 12.27 -0.49
C VAL A 25 2.87 12.33 -1.93
N ARG A 26 3.72 13.31 -2.22
CA ARG A 26 4.47 13.43 -3.47
C ARG A 26 5.96 13.43 -3.18
N ILE A 27 6.67 12.42 -3.61
CA ILE A 27 8.14 12.36 -3.53
C ILE A 27 8.75 13.44 -4.43
N ILE A 28 9.70 14.19 -3.89
CA ILE A 28 10.45 15.23 -4.62
C ILE A 28 11.80 14.69 -5.08
N CYS A 29 12.53 14.06 -4.16
CA CYS A 29 13.78 13.38 -4.48
C CYS A 29 14.01 12.17 -3.58
N THR A 30 14.87 11.27 -4.03
CA THR A 30 15.17 9.98 -3.38
C THR A 30 16.65 9.79 -3.08
N ASP A 31 17.45 10.80 -3.35
CA ASP A 31 18.90 10.84 -3.21
C ASP A 31 19.39 12.01 -2.32
N ALA A 32 18.50 12.54 -1.48
CA ALA A 32 18.86 13.56 -0.50
C ALA A 32 19.87 13.00 0.51
N ASN A 33 20.74 13.85 0.99
CA ASN A 33 21.70 13.52 2.04
C ASN A 33 21.44 14.38 3.28
N VAL A 34 20.29 14.12 3.92
CA VAL A 34 19.86 14.82 5.13
C VAL A 34 20.19 13.96 6.33
N LEU A 35 21.01 14.46 7.23
CA LEU A 35 21.43 13.76 8.45
C LEU A 35 20.73 14.37 9.67
N TYR A 36 19.97 13.55 10.39
CA TYR A 36 19.41 13.91 11.69
C TYR A 36 20.11 13.16 12.81
N LYS A 37 20.45 13.88 13.86
CA LYS A 37 21.03 13.31 15.06
C LYS A 37 19.96 12.60 15.89
N ASP A 38 20.18 11.33 16.19
CA ASP A 38 19.33 10.60 17.12
C ASP A 38 19.84 10.78 18.56
N PHE A 39 19.21 11.69 19.28
CA PHE A 39 19.58 11.96 20.66
C PHE A 39 19.19 10.84 21.65
N SER A 40 18.43 9.84 21.19
CA SER A 40 17.89 8.79 22.06
C SER A 40 18.80 7.58 22.24
N LYS A 41 19.78 7.37 21.32
CA LYS A 41 20.62 6.16 21.30
C LYS A 41 22.09 6.44 21.59
N ASN A 42 22.70 7.23 20.76
CA ASN A 42 24.12 7.56 20.88
C ASN A 42 24.33 8.97 20.33
N PRO A 43 24.96 9.91 21.08
CA PRO A 43 25.15 11.28 20.64
C PRO A 43 25.99 11.42 19.37
N ASN A 44 26.64 10.36 18.91
CA ASN A 44 27.46 10.33 17.70
C ASN A 44 26.79 9.59 16.50
N GLU A 45 25.60 9.05 16.67
CA GLU A 45 24.88 8.39 15.58
C GLU A 45 23.96 9.36 14.85
N TYR A 46 24.04 9.32 13.52
CA TYR A 46 23.18 10.07 12.62
C TYR A 46 22.33 9.08 11.79
N ASN A 47 21.08 9.41 11.62
CA ASN A 47 20.22 8.69 10.68
C ASN A 47 20.18 9.44 9.35
N LEU A 48 20.39 8.72 8.26
CA LEU A 48 20.30 9.24 6.90
C LEU A 48 18.83 9.26 6.43
N TYR A 49 18.39 10.43 6.00
CA TYR A 49 17.09 10.65 5.37
C TYR A 49 17.32 10.99 3.91
N SER A 50 17.12 10.01 3.04
CA SER A 50 17.42 10.15 1.61
C SER A 50 16.21 10.58 0.78
N ILE A 51 15.01 10.51 1.34
CA ILE A 51 13.78 10.86 0.66
C ILE A 51 13.29 12.21 1.17
N VAL A 52 12.98 13.12 0.25
CA VAL A 52 12.26 14.36 0.56
C VAL A 52 10.93 14.35 -0.17
N ALA A 53 9.86 14.67 0.54
CA ALA A 53 8.51 14.66 0.00
C ALA A 53 7.66 15.83 0.47
N LEU A 54 6.64 16.15 -0.31
CA LEU A 54 5.54 17.04 0.07
C LEU A 54 4.37 16.20 0.58
N VAL A 55 3.92 16.48 1.79
CA VAL A 55 2.75 15.88 2.42
C VAL A 55 1.64 16.89 2.44
N LYS A 56 0.50 16.59 1.82
CA LYS A 56 -0.65 17.48 1.78
C LYS A 56 -1.46 17.31 3.08
N LYS A 57 -1.26 18.18 4.05
CA LYS A 57 -1.94 18.15 5.35
C LYS A 57 -3.09 19.16 5.40
N HIS A 58 -4.21 18.73 5.97
CA HIS A 58 -5.29 19.63 6.36
C HIS A 58 -5.01 20.21 7.74
N LEU A 59 -4.76 21.52 7.81
CA LEU A 59 -4.50 22.21 9.06
C LEU A 59 -5.83 22.71 9.67
N LYS A 60 -6.23 22.10 10.78
CA LYS A 60 -7.49 22.41 11.47
C LYS A 60 -7.60 23.87 11.90
N ASP A 61 -6.47 24.47 12.30
CA ASP A 61 -6.44 25.84 12.84
C ASP A 61 -6.79 26.93 11.79
N CYS A 62 -6.58 26.67 10.52
CA CYS A 62 -6.88 27.61 9.44
C CYS A 62 -7.84 27.06 8.39
N ASN A 63 -8.37 25.85 8.55
CA ASN A 63 -9.27 25.15 7.63
C ASN A 63 -8.76 25.18 6.17
N LYS A 64 -7.46 24.98 5.98
CA LYS A 64 -6.79 24.99 4.67
C LYS A 64 -5.83 23.81 4.51
N ASP A 65 -5.77 23.31 3.30
CA ASP A 65 -4.74 22.35 2.92
C ASP A 65 -3.41 23.07 2.70
N ARG A 66 -2.34 22.48 3.22
CA ARG A 66 -0.97 22.96 3.01
C ARG A 66 -0.05 21.80 2.67
N ASP A 67 0.90 22.09 1.80
CA ASP A 67 2.02 21.19 1.57
C ASP A 67 3.09 21.39 2.64
N VAL A 68 3.44 20.31 3.33
CA VAL A 68 4.51 20.27 4.34
C VAL A 68 5.67 19.48 3.77
N VAL A 69 6.88 20.04 3.80
CA VAL A 69 8.09 19.33 3.37
C VAL A 69 8.58 18.46 4.52
N LEU A 70 8.70 17.16 4.27
CA LEU A 70 9.23 16.20 5.23
C LEU A 70 10.33 15.35 4.59
N SER A 71 11.26 14.88 5.43
CA SER A 71 12.32 13.96 5.04
C SER A 71 12.08 12.59 5.65
N TYR A 72 12.49 11.53 4.92
CA TYR A 72 12.25 10.16 5.31
C TYR A 72 13.48 9.28 5.09
N THR A 73 13.60 8.24 5.89
CA THR A 73 14.54 7.14 5.65
C THR A 73 14.16 6.33 4.40
N ASN A 74 15.02 5.43 3.95
CA ASN A 74 14.73 4.53 2.82
C ASN A 74 13.50 3.63 3.04
N ASP A 75 13.17 3.37 4.30
CA ASP A 75 11.99 2.58 4.68
C ASP A 75 10.76 3.46 4.92
N GLY A 76 10.83 4.75 4.57
CA GLY A 76 9.72 5.69 4.68
C GLY A 76 9.40 6.16 6.10
N LEU A 77 10.32 6.01 7.05
CA LEU A 77 10.10 6.50 8.41
C LEU A 77 10.37 8.00 8.49
N ALA A 78 9.40 8.77 8.99
CA ALA A 78 9.54 10.20 9.26
C ALA A 78 10.46 10.46 10.47
N CYS A 79 10.53 9.50 11.39
CA CYS A 79 11.43 9.54 12.53
C CYS A 79 12.05 8.16 12.73
N ALA A 80 13.36 8.02 12.50
CA ALA A 80 14.05 6.74 12.64
C ALA A 80 13.88 6.19 14.07
N GLY A 81 13.45 4.92 14.16
CA GLY A 81 13.25 4.23 15.42
C GLY A 81 11.97 4.56 16.17
N LYS A 82 11.08 5.39 15.62
CA LYS A 82 9.77 5.69 16.20
C LYS A 82 8.67 5.57 15.15
N ILE A 83 7.52 5.06 15.57
CA ILE A 83 6.31 5.07 14.74
C ILE A 83 5.73 6.48 14.73
N SER A 84 5.44 6.98 13.53
CA SER A 84 4.87 8.31 13.31
C SER A 84 3.63 8.22 12.43
N GLY A 85 2.66 9.13 12.64
CA GLY A 85 1.54 9.33 11.72
C GLY A 85 1.97 9.76 10.32
N ASP A 86 3.18 10.30 10.21
CA ASP A 86 3.78 10.75 8.96
C ASP A 86 4.58 9.66 8.22
N ASP A 87 4.77 8.46 8.79
CA ASP A 87 5.45 7.36 8.09
C ASP A 87 4.78 7.02 6.76
N LEU A 88 5.58 6.74 5.73
CA LEU A 88 5.10 6.47 4.39
C LEU A 88 4.57 5.05 4.20
N PHE A 89 3.53 4.94 3.40
CA PHE A 89 2.92 3.69 2.96
C PHE A 89 2.56 3.77 1.47
N PHE A 90 2.57 2.64 0.79
CA PHE A 90 1.86 2.52 -0.48
C PHE A 90 0.36 2.47 -0.22
N GLU A 91 -0.40 3.33 -0.92
CA GLU A 91 -1.85 3.22 -0.93
C GLU A 91 -2.24 1.88 -1.55
N THR A 92 -3.10 1.14 -0.87
CA THR A 92 -3.67 -0.10 -1.40
C THR A 92 -5.12 0.15 -1.82
N VAL A 93 -5.47 -0.37 -2.97
CA VAL A 93 -6.86 -0.35 -3.45
C VAL A 93 -7.52 -1.63 -2.99
N LYS A 94 -8.66 -1.52 -2.31
CA LYS A 94 -9.49 -2.70 -2.06
C LYS A 94 -10.16 -3.10 -3.37
N VAL A 95 -9.87 -4.30 -3.79
CA VAL A 95 -10.47 -4.91 -4.96
C VAL A 95 -11.36 -6.04 -4.49
N SER A 96 -12.50 -6.23 -5.14
CA SER A 96 -13.43 -7.28 -4.80
C SER A 96 -14.01 -7.92 -6.06
N GLY A 97 -14.50 -9.14 -5.92
CA GLY A 97 -15.12 -9.84 -7.02
C GLY A 97 -15.76 -11.14 -6.60
N TRP A 98 -16.37 -11.80 -7.56
CA TRP A 98 -16.99 -13.10 -7.42
C TRP A 98 -16.19 -14.16 -8.15
N VAL A 99 -15.99 -15.31 -7.52
CA VAL A 99 -15.24 -16.42 -8.09
C VAL A 99 -15.98 -17.72 -7.89
N ASN A 100 -16.01 -18.54 -8.94
CA ASN A 100 -16.56 -19.89 -8.86
C ASN A 100 -15.50 -20.86 -8.34
N ILE A 101 -15.89 -21.73 -7.44
CA ILE A 101 -15.10 -22.82 -6.91
C ILE A 101 -15.51 -24.12 -7.60
N TYR A 102 -14.53 -24.89 -8.03
CA TYR A 102 -14.71 -26.18 -8.69
C TYR A 102 -13.88 -27.25 -8.00
N THR A 103 -14.30 -28.51 -8.10
CA THR A 103 -13.46 -29.64 -7.72
C THR A 103 -12.58 -30.03 -8.90
N SER A 104 -11.29 -30.24 -8.67
CA SER A 104 -10.44 -30.87 -9.69
C SER A 104 -10.82 -32.33 -9.88
N LYS A 105 -11.14 -32.73 -11.11
CA LYS A 105 -11.46 -34.12 -11.45
C LYS A 105 -10.27 -35.07 -11.28
N MET A 106 -9.03 -34.53 -11.27
CA MET A 106 -7.81 -35.34 -11.14
C MET A 106 -7.32 -35.52 -9.70
N SER A 107 -7.34 -34.41 -8.92
CA SER A 107 -6.80 -34.43 -7.54
C SER A 107 -7.89 -34.44 -6.46
N GLY A 108 -9.13 -34.14 -6.79
CA GLY A 108 -10.23 -33.90 -5.82
C GLY A 108 -10.09 -32.59 -5.04
N GLU A 109 -9.04 -31.80 -5.32
CA GLU A 109 -8.81 -30.52 -4.65
C GLU A 109 -9.70 -29.41 -5.23
N ALA A 110 -9.96 -28.39 -4.40
CA ALA A 110 -10.69 -27.21 -4.85
C ALA A 110 -9.81 -26.34 -5.75
N THR A 111 -10.38 -25.87 -6.85
CA THR A 111 -9.77 -24.93 -7.79
C THR A 111 -10.70 -23.75 -8.02
N THR A 112 -10.13 -22.60 -8.42
CA THR A 112 -10.91 -21.38 -8.70
C THR A 112 -10.97 -21.09 -10.18
N GLY A 113 -12.11 -20.52 -10.59
CA GLY A 113 -12.29 -19.93 -11.91
C GLY A 113 -11.76 -18.49 -11.99
N SER A 114 -12.15 -17.79 -13.05
CA SER A 114 -11.84 -16.36 -13.21
C SER A 114 -12.60 -15.51 -12.21
N ILE A 115 -12.02 -14.37 -11.83
CA ILE A 115 -12.67 -13.38 -10.98
C ILE A 115 -13.60 -12.53 -11.84
N CYS A 116 -14.86 -12.43 -11.44
CA CYS A 116 -15.91 -11.66 -12.11
C CYS A 116 -16.32 -10.45 -11.26
N LYS A 117 -16.80 -9.40 -11.91
CA LYS A 117 -17.25 -8.18 -11.21
C LYS A 117 -18.59 -8.38 -10.51
N THR A 118 -19.46 -9.20 -11.06
CA THR A 118 -20.80 -9.48 -10.51
C THR A 118 -21.01 -10.97 -10.28
N LYS A 119 -21.93 -11.31 -9.37
CA LYS A 119 -22.31 -12.71 -9.11
C LYS A 119 -22.96 -13.35 -10.32
N GLU A 120 -23.80 -12.61 -11.04
CA GLU A 120 -24.49 -13.04 -12.24
C GLU A 120 -23.50 -13.42 -13.36
N GLU A 121 -22.44 -12.59 -13.53
CA GLU A 121 -21.37 -12.88 -14.48
C GLU A 121 -20.62 -14.17 -14.10
N ALA A 122 -20.29 -14.35 -12.82
CA ALA A 122 -19.64 -15.57 -12.33
C ALA A 122 -20.53 -16.80 -12.57
N LEU A 123 -21.82 -16.71 -12.22
CA LEU A 123 -22.77 -17.81 -12.42
C LEU A 123 -22.97 -18.17 -13.89
N SER A 124 -22.89 -17.20 -14.80
CA SER A 124 -22.96 -17.47 -16.26
C SER A 124 -21.82 -18.33 -16.79
N LEU A 125 -20.69 -18.39 -16.07
CA LEU A 125 -19.52 -19.20 -16.46
C LEU A 125 -19.60 -20.66 -15.97
N ILE A 126 -20.62 -21.04 -15.23
CA ILE A 126 -20.78 -22.41 -14.68
C ILE A 126 -21.29 -23.40 -15.75
N ASP A 127 -21.86 -22.91 -16.83
CA ASP A 127 -22.64 -23.64 -17.80
C ASP A 127 -21.97 -24.98 -18.22
N GLY A 128 -22.65 -26.10 -17.95
CA GLY A 128 -22.24 -27.45 -18.29
C GLY A 128 -21.09 -28.05 -17.46
N ARG A 129 -20.72 -27.46 -16.32
CA ARG A 129 -19.63 -27.96 -15.45
C ARG A 129 -20.16 -28.77 -14.26
N ASP A 130 -19.98 -30.08 -14.30
CA ASP A 130 -20.42 -31.01 -13.25
C ASP A 130 -19.64 -30.90 -11.95
N ASN A 131 -18.50 -30.23 -11.99
CA ASN A 131 -17.58 -30.10 -10.84
C ASN A 131 -17.67 -28.75 -10.11
N TYR A 132 -18.70 -27.97 -10.39
CA TYR A 132 -18.98 -26.73 -9.67
C TYR A 132 -19.38 -27.02 -8.23
N LEU A 133 -18.84 -26.25 -7.29
CA LEU A 133 -19.13 -26.33 -5.86
C LEU A 133 -19.90 -25.11 -5.37
N ASP A 134 -19.37 -23.92 -5.57
CA ASP A 134 -19.95 -22.69 -5.03
C ASP A 134 -19.45 -21.45 -5.77
N THR A 135 -20.14 -20.34 -5.59
CA THR A 135 -19.74 -18.98 -6.04
C THR A 135 -19.59 -18.10 -4.81
N ILE A 136 -18.36 -17.68 -4.52
CA ILE A 136 -18.02 -16.89 -3.33
C ILE A 136 -17.62 -15.46 -3.70
N TYR A 137 -17.88 -14.55 -2.77
CA TYR A 137 -17.38 -13.19 -2.82
C TYR A 137 -16.02 -13.12 -2.15
N ILE A 138 -15.06 -12.47 -2.79
CA ILE A 138 -13.70 -12.29 -2.25
C ILE A 138 -13.31 -10.81 -2.27
N GLU A 139 -12.53 -10.40 -1.29
CA GLU A 139 -11.92 -9.08 -1.22
C GLU A 139 -10.42 -9.24 -0.98
N TRP A 140 -9.62 -8.37 -1.63
CA TRP A 140 -8.18 -8.31 -1.41
C TRP A 140 -7.65 -6.89 -1.58
N GLU A 141 -6.41 -6.64 -1.14
CA GLU A 141 -5.71 -5.38 -1.33
C GLU A 141 -4.58 -5.55 -2.36
N GLU A 142 -4.54 -4.65 -3.35
CA GLU A 142 -3.47 -4.53 -4.35
C GLU A 142 -2.50 -3.40 -4.01
#